data_84a40b76a5284cd26f5b7ce884e0a413
#
_entry.id   84a40b76a5284cd26f5b7ce884e0a413
#
_cell.length_a   1.000
_cell.length_b   1.000
_cell.length_c   1.000
_cell.angle_alpha   90.00
_cell.angle_beta   90.00
_cell.angle_gamma   90.00
#
_symmetry.space_group_name_H-M   'P 1'
#
loop_
_entity.id
_entity.type
_entity.pdbx_description
1 polymer ?
#
loop_
_entity_poly.entity_id
_entity_poly.type
_entity_poly.pdbx_seq_one_letter_code
_entity_poly.pdbx_strand_id
1 'polypeptide(L)'
;MDRRYVWLSVVVFLLVGSQTLNGQWSTDMWEHVAVVRELIAHPFDPVHPQILSDATHPGFSPYTVVLGGLGNLVGADAVTILSWAAMANVVLLLLAFRLLVIEVTGNPRAPFWALVFLLALWGFEPYRYSGFFGLNSIGFVAPYPSTFASAAGFATLVAALRYGRSGSRRLLLLVTLGTALVVLVHPLSAPWLVLALGAVAISSRREARPPLWLGAAVALGVGGCLLWPYFPILGLVGDSTDLEALNRSMYASVVMRIFPMLLGLVVIVRRSRTDPRDLLGLWLGGSLGLYVLGAVTDNSSFGRSLAFVVVVLAIALADGVATIETSRHRREASTRTRVGAVVLAGLLLLGLVTARGGLIRMVPNRLLPESIRQSDELIRPDERYAFLVGAVGPTEVVVGSQPADNRVIPAITGRTLALAVPRPFVDDADERKRAEAELLDARTTAARRGEIQARYRVRFVLLHVDALDDQALRGVLEGDGASAVYDDDELVLIELPPFT
;
A
#
# COMPACT_ATOMS: atom_id res chain seq x y z
N MET A 1 -1.31 27.88 -12.37
CA MET A 1 -1.74 26.67 -11.65
C MET A 1 -3.22 26.78 -11.33
N ASP A 2 -4.04 25.76 -11.58
CA ASP A 2 -5.48 25.80 -11.22
C ASP A 2 -5.60 25.85 -9.67
N ARG A 3 -6.18 26.94 -9.16
CA ARG A 3 -6.35 27.15 -7.70
C ARG A 3 -7.20 26.05 -7.07
N ARG A 4 -8.18 25.50 -7.81
CA ARG A 4 -9.06 24.43 -7.32
C ARG A 4 -8.27 23.15 -7.01
N TYR A 5 -7.30 22.79 -7.86
CA TYR A 5 -6.40 21.65 -7.60
C TYR A 5 -5.60 21.85 -6.33
N VAL A 6 -5.06 23.06 -6.12
CA VAL A 6 -4.26 23.36 -4.92
C VAL A 6 -5.11 23.23 -3.66
N TRP A 7 -6.28 23.83 -3.65
CA TRP A 7 -7.18 23.75 -2.48
C TRP A 7 -7.60 22.30 -2.19
N LEU A 8 -7.98 21.52 -3.21
CA LEU A 8 -8.31 20.12 -3.02
C LEU A 8 -7.10 19.32 -2.49
N SER A 9 -5.90 19.59 -3.01
CA SER A 9 -4.67 18.94 -2.53
C SER A 9 -4.38 19.28 -1.07
N VAL A 10 -4.59 20.52 -0.65
CA VAL A 10 -4.45 20.95 0.76
C VAL A 10 -5.47 20.21 1.64
N VAL A 11 -6.74 20.12 1.21
CA VAL A 11 -7.76 19.37 1.95
C VAL A 11 -7.38 17.90 2.11
N VAL A 12 -6.94 17.24 1.02
CA VAL A 12 -6.48 15.83 1.08
C VAL A 12 -5.29 15.69 2.03
N PHE A 13 -4.31 16.59 1.93
CA PHE A 13 -3.15 16.59 2.81
C PHE A 13 -3.54 16.73 4.29
N LEU A 14 -4.44 17.63 4.62
CA LEU A 14 -4.91 17.83 6.00
C LEU A 14 -5.70 16.62 6.52
N LEU A 15 -6.57 16.04 5.69
CA LEU A 15 -7.35 14.84 6.07
C LEU A 15 -6.44 13.64 6.32
N VAL A 16 -5.51 13.36 5.39
CA VAL A 16 -4.55 12.26 5.56
C VAL A 16 -3.63 12.52 6.74
N GLY A 17 -3.16 13.76 6.91
CA GLY A 17 -2.35 14.15 8.05
C GLY A 17 -3.07 13.94 9.38
N SER A 18 -4.34 14.29 9.44
CA SER A 18 -5.17 14.04 10.62
C SER A 18 -5.23 12.54 10.95
N GLN A 19 -5.53 11.67 9.98
CA GLN A 19 -5.58 10.23 10.21
C GLN A 19 -4.21 9.68 10.67
N THR A 20 -3.15 10.08 10.00
CA THR A 20 -1.80 9.57 10.26
C THR A 20 -1.27 10.00 11.62
N LEU A 21 -1.46 11.29 11.98
CA LEU A 21 -1.01 11.83 13.27
C LEU A 21 -1.83 11.33 14.46
N ASN A 22 -3.07 10.88 14.22
CA ASN A 22 -3.90 10.24 15.24
C ASN A 22 -3.66 8.71 15.35
N GLY A 23 -2.68 8.15 14.64
CA GLY A 23 -2.32 6.73 14.70
C GLY A 23 -3.38 5.79 14.14
N GLN A 24 -4.35 6.27 13.37
CA GLN A 24 -5.41 5.46 12.77
C GLN A 24 -4.91 4.67 11.57
N TRP A 25 -4.05 3.71 11.82
CA TRP A 25 -3.40 2.90 10.80
C TRP A 25 -4.07 1.53 10.63
N SER A 26 -3.95 0.96 9.44
CA SER A 26 -4.42 -0.40 9.18
C SER A 26 -3.40 -1.44 9.66
N THR A 27 -3.85 -2.68 9.75
CA THR A 27 -3.07 -3.83 10.22
C THR A 27 -1.71 -3.98 9.55
N ASP A 28 -1.61 -3.82 8.22
CA ASP A 28 -0.36 -3.98 7.46
C ASP A 28 0.67 -2.88 7.79
N MET A 29 0.22 -1.76 8.32
CA MET A 29 1.11 -0.67 8.70
C MET A 29 2.11 -1.09 9.78
N TRP A 30 1.68 -1.93 10.72
CA TRP A 30 2.53 -2.39 11.81
C TRP A 30 3.68 -3.26 11.31
N GLU A 31 3.49 -4.01 10.23
CA GLU A 31 4.58 -4.72 9.57
C GLU A 31 5.62 -3.75 8.99
N HIS A 32 5.19 -2.62 8.42
CA HIS A 32 6.13 -1.58 7.96
C HIS A 32 6.84 -0.87 9.13
N VAL A 33 6.16 -0.70 10.27
CA VAL A 33 6.80 -0.19 11.49
C VAL A 33 7.91 -1.12 11.94
N ALA A 34 7.67 -2.44 11.98
CA ALA A 34 8.69 -3.42 12.35
C ALA A 34 9.93 -3.35 11.44
N VAL A 35 9.72 -3.22 10.12
CA VAL A 35 10.80 -3.07 9.13
C VAL A 35 11.62 -1.80 9.38
N VAL A 36 10.95 -0.66 9.57
CA VAL A 36 11.64 0.63 9.79
C VAL A 36 12.33 0.64 11.15
N ARG A 37 11.73 0.05 12.20
CA ARG A 37 12.34 -0.12 13.51
C ARG A 37 13.66 -0.88 13.41
N GLU A 38 13.67 -2.00 12.68
CA GLU A 38 14.87 -2.80 12.48
C GLU A 38 15.97 -1.99 11.76
N LEU A 39 15.61 -1.25 10.71
CA LEU A 39 16.52 -0.41 9.95
C LEU A 39 17.02 0.83 10.72
N ILE A 40 16.27 1.31 11.72
CA ILE A 40 16.75 2.34 12.64
C ILE A 40 17.85 1.77 13.54
N ALA A 41 17.67 0.55 14.04
CA ALA A 41 18.64 -0.11 14.91
C ALA A 41 19.87 -0.62 14.14
N HIS A 42 19.66 -1.23 12.97
CA HIS A 42 20.68 -1.91 12.18
C HIS A 42 20.61 -1.51 10.70
N PRO A 43 20.99 -0.28 10.31
CA PRO A 43 20.77 0.24 8.97
C PRO A 43 21.57 -0.48 7.87
N PHE A 44 22.69 -1.10 8.19
CA PHE A 44 23.60 -1.74 7.24
C PHE A 44 23.56 -3.27 7.26
N ASP A 45 23.14 -3.86 8.36
CA ASP A 45 23.07 -5.32 8.56
C ASP A 45 21.77 -5.68 9.33
N PRO A 46 20.60 -5.38 8.75
CA PRO A 46 19.32 -5.67 9.40
C PRO A 46 19.03 -7.17 9.40
N VAL A 47 18.55 -7.68 10.52
CA VAL A 47 18.02 -9.03 10.65
C VAL A 47 16.52 -9.06 10.34
N HIS A 48 15.91 -10.26 10.24
CA HIS A 48 14.49 -10.34 9.94
C HIS A 48 13.65 -9.57 10.99
N PRO A 49 12.80 -8.60 10.57
CA PRO A 49 12.17 -7.64 11.48
C PRO A 49 11.08 -8.23 12.37
N GLN A 50 10.49 -9.37 12.00
CA GLN A 50 9.29 -9.91 12.64
C GLN A 50 9.55 -11.22 13.39
N ILE A 51 10.45 -12.06 12.92
CA ILE A 51 10.75 -13.38 13.50
C ILE A 51 12.25 -13.51 13.81
N LEU A 52 12.59 -14.43 14.68
CA LEU A 52 13.99 -14.80 14.91
C LEU A 52 14.44 -15.75 13.78
N SER A 53 15.13 -15.20 12.78
CA SER A 53 15.59 -15.89 11.58
C SER A 53 16.71 -15.11 10.91
N ASP A 54 17.62 -15.83 10.23
CA ASP A 54 18.64 -15.24 9.35
C ASP A 54 18.10 -14.93 7.93
N ALA A 55 16.82 -15.21 7.69
CA ALA A 55 16.17 -14.92 6.43
C ALA A 55 16.15 -13.40 6.16
N THR A 56 16.36 -13.02 4.91
CA THR A 56 16.21 -11.63 4.49
C THR A 56 14.73 -11.20 4.43
N HIS A 57 14.47 -9.92 4.29
CA HIS A 57 13.10 -9.41 4.22
C HIS A 57 12.90 -8.46 3.03
N PRO A 58 11.86 -8.67 2.17
CA PRO A 58 11.61 -7.84 1.00
C PRO A 58 11.21 -6.40 1.34
N GLY A 59 10.88 -6.13 2.58
CA GLY A 59 10.62 -4.78 3.09
C GLY A 59 11.85 -3.90 3.21
N PHE A 60 13.08 -4.42 3.12
CA PHE A 60 14.33 -3.64 3.12
C PHE A 60 14.58 -2.97 1.77
N SER A 61 13.60 -2.24 1.31
CA SER A 61 13.61 -1.49 0.05
C SER A 61 14.37 -0.15 0.17
N PRO A 62 14.75 0.49 -0.95
CA PRO A 62 15.40 1.82 -0.89
C PRO A 62 14.59 2.85 -0.10
N TYR A 63 13.26 2.77 -0.16
CA TYR A 63 12.37 3.65 0.60
C TYR A 63 12.51 3.45 2.10
N THR A 64 12.39 2.22 2.58
CA THR A 64 12.46 1.91 4.01
C THR A 64 13.87 2.07 4.58
N VAL A 65 14.92 1.77 3.78
CA VAL A 65 16.33 2.02 4.15
C VAL A 65 16.58 3.51 4.38
N VAL A 66 16.06 4.38 3.50
CA VAL A 66 16.15 5.84 3.69
C VAL A 66 15.38 6.26 4.96
N LEU A 67 14.19 5.72 5.19
CA LEU A 67 13.40 6.04 6.39
C LEU A 67 14.11 5.57 7.67
N GLY A 68 14.64 4.35 7.67
CA GLY A 68 15.44 3.84 8.81
C GLY A 68 16.66 4.68 9.09
N GLY A 69 17.42 5.03 8.03
CA GLY A 69 18.58 5.92 8.16
C GLY A 69 18.22 7.32 8.68
N LEU A 70 17.12 7.90 8.23
CA LEU A 70 16.62 9.18 8.76
C LEU A 70 16.22 9.04 10.23
N GLY A 71 15.49 7.98 10.61
CA GLY A 71 15.10 7.74 11.99
C GLY A 71 16.31 7.62 12.91
N ASN A 72 17.33 6.85 12.50
CA ASN A 72 18.58 6.74 13.20
C ASN A 72 19.28 8.10 13.35
N LEU A 73 19.36 8.87 12.27
CA LEU A 73 20.05 10.18 12.24
C LEU A 73 19.39 11.22 13.17
N VAL A 74 18.05 11.26 13.20
CA VAL A 74 17.31 12.29 13.99
C VAL A 74 16.85 11.78 15.35
N GLY A 75 17.09 10.51 15.68
CA GLY A 75 16.66 9.89 16.96
C GLY A 75 15.14 9.73 17.06
N ALA A 76 14.43 9.57 15.93
CA ALA A 76 12.99 9.39 15.92
C ALA A 76 12.64 7.90 15.79
N ASP A 77 11.53 7.50 16.44
CA ASP A 77 10.99 6.14 16.33
C ASP A 77 10.33 5.87 14.97
N ALA A 78 10.06 4.60 14.69
CA ALA A 78 9.53 4.16 13.40
C ALA A 78 8.12 4.69 13.12
N VAL A 79 7.26 4.85 14.13
CA VAL A 79 5.90 5.38 14.01
C VAL A 79 5.95 6.84 13.57
N THR A 80 6.80 7.63 14.21
CA THR A 80 7.03 9.05 13.88
C THR A 80 7.58 9.21 12.46
N ILE A 81 8.60 8.44 12.09
CA ILE A 81 9.21 8.49 10.74
C ILE A 81 8.19 8.12 9.66
N LEU A 82 7.39 7.09 9.86
CA LEU A 82 6.37 6.68 8.90
C LEU A 82 5.22 7.69 8.83
N SER A 83 4.90 8.39 9.91
CA SER A 83 3.95 9.50 9.89
C SER A 83 4.45 10.66 9.03
N TRP A 84 5.72 11.03 9.14
CA TRP A 84 6.32 12.04 8.25
C TRP A 84 6.40 11.57 6.81
N ALA A 85 6.74 10.29 6.60
CA ALA A 85 6.77 9.68 5.28
C ALA A 85 5.39 9.68 4.61
N ALA A 86 4.29 9.44 5.35
CA ALA A 86 2.93 9.54 4.83
C ALA A 86 2.63 10.94 4.26
N MET A 87 2.99 11.98 5.01
CA MET A 87 2.80 13.36 4.58
C MET A 87 3.62 13.68 3.32
N ALA A 88 4.90 13.25 3.30
CA ALA A 88 5.76 13.41 2.14
C ALA A 88 5.22 12.64 0.91
N ASN A 89 4.78 11.41 1.10
CA ASN A 89 4.22 10.57 0.03
C ASN A 89 2.98 11.19 -0.60
N VAL A 90 2.07 11.77 0.21
CA VAL A 90 0.87 12.45 -0.30
C VAL A 90 1.26 13.66 -1.14
N VAL A 91 2.21 14.47 -0.68
CA VAL A 91 2.69 15.63 -1.46
C VAL A 91 3.31 15.16 -2.78
N LEU A 92 4.20 14.17 -2.74
CA LEU A 92 4.85 13.61 -3.93
C LEU A 92 3.82 13.01 -4.91
N LEU A 93 2.84 12.26 -4.39
CA LEU A 93 1.76 11.67 -5.19
C LEU A 93 0.93 12.73 -5.89
N LEU A 94 0.47 13.74 -5.16
CA LEU A 94 -0.35 14.82 -5.71
C LEU A 94 0.43 15.63 -6.77
N LEU A 95 1.71 15.94 -6.52
CA LEU A 95 2.56 16.65 -7.48
C LEU A 95 2.80 15.81 -8.75
N ALA A 96 3.20 14.54 -8.60
CA ALA A 96 3.49 13.65 -9.71
C ALA A 96 2.24 13.35 -10.54
N PHE A 97 1.10 13.10 -9.88
CA PHE A 97 -0.19 12.89 -10.55
C PHE A 97 -0.63 14.11 -11.35
N ARG A 98 -0.54 15.30 -10.76
CA ARG A 98 -0.84 16.55 -11.48
C ARG A 98 0.02 16.71 -12.73
N LEU A 99 1.34 16.50 -12.60
CA LEU A 99 2.25 16.61 -13.74
C LEU A 99 1.89 15.59 -14.83
N LEU A 100 1.62 14.35 -14.45
CA LEU A 100 1.21 13.30 -15.38
C LEU A 100 -0.05 13.68 -16.14
N VAL A 101 -1.10 14.12 -15.42
CA VAL A 101 -2.37 14.50 -16.06
C VAL A 101 -2.16 15.64 -17.05
N ILE A 102 -1.36 16.65 -16.72
CA ILE A 102 -1.04 17.75 -17.64
C ILE A 102 -0.29 17.23 -18.87
N GLU A 103 0.72 16.39 -18.68
CA GLU A 103 1.53 15.86 -19.79
C GLU A 103 0.71 15.00 -20.75
N VAL A 104 -0.28 14.24 -20.22
CA VAL A 104 -1.13 13.34 -21.01
C VAL A 104 -2.28 14.07 -21.72
N THR A 105 -2.87 15.08 -21.06
CA THR A 105 -4.07 15.74 -21.57
C THR A 105 -3.78 17.08 -22.27
N GLY A 106 -2.66 17.74 -21.91
CA GLY A 106 -2.39 19.12 -22.32
C GLY A 106 -3.35 20.15 -21.71
N ASN A 107 -4.31 19.76 -20.88
CA ASN A 107 -5.35 20.62 -20.35
C ASN A 107 -5.07 20.99 -18.86
N PRO A 108 -4.82 22.28 -18.54
CA PRO A 108 -4.46 22.70 -17.19
C PRO A 108 -5.60 22.54 -16.16
N ARG A 109 -6.84 22.31 -16.59
CA ARG A 109 -8.01 22.07 -15.72
C ARG A 109 -8.25 20.59 -15.43
N ALA A 110 -7.74 19.68 -16.29
CA ALA A 110 -7.92 18.25 -16.12
C ALA A 110 -7.41 17.69 -14.79
N PRO A 111 -6.28 18.15 -14.21
CA PRO A 111 -5.79 17.62 -12.93
C PRO A 111 -6.81 17.73 -11.78
N PHE A 112 -7.54 18.85 -11.69
CA PHE A 112 -8.58 19.01 -10.67
C PHE A 112 -9.65 17.93 -10.79
N TRP A 113 -10.21 17.74 -11.98
CA TRP A 113 -11.25 16.73 -12.21
C TRP A 113 -10.71 15.31 -12.04
N ALA A 114 -9.51 15.04 -12.53
CA ALA A 114 -8.88 13.71 -12.36
C ALA A 114 -8.72 13.35 -10.87
N LEU A 115 -8.31 14.30 -10.04
CA LEU A 115 -8.18 14.07 -8.60
C LEU A 115 -9.56 13.89 -7.94
N VAL A 116 -10.56 14.72 -8.29
CA VAL A 116 -11.94 14.55 -7.79
C VAL A 116 -12.48 13.16 -8.14
N PHE A 117 -12.29 12.72 -9.38
CA PHE A 117 -12.78 11.41 -9.80
C PHE A 117 -12.03 10.27 -9.10
N LEU A 118 -10.71 10.36 -9.02
CA LEU A 118 -9.89 9.35 -8.34
C LEU A 118 -10.28 9.20 -6.86
N LEU A 119 -10.58 10.31 -6.18
CA LEU A 119 -10.97 10.30 -4.77
C LEU A 119 -12.41 9.83 -4.55
N ALA A 120 -13.37 10.27 -5.38
CA ALA A 120 -14.79 10.22 -5.05
C ALA A 120 -15.70 9.56 -6.11
N LEU A 121 -15.21 9.19 -7.31
CA LEU A 121 -16.10 8.63 -8.35
C LEU A 121 -16.10 7.09 -8.29
N TRP A 122 -16.51 6.53 -7.16
CA TRP A 122 -16.55 5.09 -6.92
C TRP A 122 -17.98 4.55 -6.92
N GLY A 123 -18.13 3.23 -7.12
CA GLY A 123 -19.40 2.53 -7.01
C GLY A 123 -19.78 2.17 -5.56
N PHE A 124 -20.51 1.06 -5.38
CA PHE A 124 -21.10 0.71 -4.09
C PHE A 124 -20.10 0.20 -3.04
N GLU A 125 -19.01 -0.43 -3.47
CA GLU A 125 -18.00 -1.03 -2.59
C GLU A 125 -16.59 -0.61 -3.00
N PRO A 126 -16.17 0.63 -2.72
CA PRO A 126 -14.85 1.11 -3.15
C PRO A 126 -13.72 0.28 -2.53
N TYR A 127 -12.68 0.05 -3.33
CA TYR A 127 -11.50 -0.72 -2.90
C TYR A 127 -10.77 -0.06 -1.72
N ARG A 128 -10.24 -0.90 -0.80
CA ARG A 128 -9.42 -0.47 0.36
C ARG A 128 -7.98 -0.99 0.29
N TYR A 129 -7.48 -1.27 -0.91
CA TYR A 129 -6.14 -1.84 -1.11
C TYR A 129 -5.12 -0.77 -1.49
N SER A 130 -3.86 -1.09 -1.26
CA SER A 130 -2.73 -0.28 -1.72
C SER A 130 -2.77 -0.10 -3.26
N GLY A 131 -2.38 1.11 -3.73
CA GLY A 131 -2.47 1.49 -5.13
C GLY A 131 -3.81 2.11 -5.55
N PHE A 132 -4.88 1.98 -4.75
CA PHE A 132 -6.15 2.67 -4.97
C PHE A 132 -6.20 3.95 -4.14
N PHE A 133 -6.40 5.10 -4.80
CA PHE A 133 -6.32 6.42 -4.18
C PHE A 133 -7.69 7.06 -3.91
N GLY A 134 -8.71 6.24 -3.67
CA GLY A 134 -10.03 6.74 -3.24
C GLY A 134 -10.02 7.23 -1.79
N LEU A 135 -11.01 8.04 -1.40
CA LEU A 135 -11.19 8.50 -0.02
C LEU A 135 -11.30 7.34 0.98
N ASN A 136 -11.68 6.15 0.51
CA ASN A 136 -11.79 4.96 1.34
C ASN A 136 -10.43 4.30 1.66
N SER A 137 -9.36 4.65 0.96
CA SER A 137 -8.04 3.99 1.06
C SER A 137 -6.87 4.95 1.27
N ILE A 138 -6.91 6.16 0.72
CA ILE A 138 -5.74 7.05 0.66
C ILE A 138 -5.12 7.34 2.03
N GLY A 139 -5.95 7.50 3.08
CA GLY A 139 -5.46 7.74 4.43
C GLY A 139 -4.68 6.55 5.02
N PHE A 140 -5.12 5.32 4.71
CA PHE A 140 -4.44 4.11 5.20
C PHE A 140 -3.14 3.82 4.47
N VAL A 141 -3.13 4.03 3.14
CA VAL A 141 -1.98 3.65 2.31
C VAL A 141 -0.94 4.75 2.18
N ALA A 142 -1.20 5.94 2.72
CA ALA A 142 -0.29 7.08 2.62
C ALA A 142 1.15 6.78 3.04
N PRO A 143 1.43 6.10 4.18
CA PRO A 143 2.79 5.76 4.60
C PRO A 143 3.40 4.58 3.83
N TYR A 144 2.61 3.85 3.02
CA TYR A 144 3.06 2.61 2.40
C TYR A 144 4.08 2.84 1.28
N PRO A 145 5.01 1.87 1.10
CA PRO A 145 5.91 1.85 -0.05
C PRO A 145 5.18 1.95 -1.39
N SER A 146 3.96 1.39 -1.50
CA SER A 146 3.14 1.45 -2.71
C SER A 146 2.72 2.85 -3.11
N THR A 147 2.45 3.74 -2.16
CA THR A 147 2.10 5.15 -2.43
C THR A 147 3.30 5.92 -2.94
N PHE A 148 4.47 5.73 -2.31
CA PHE A 148 5.73 6.29 -2.79
C PHE A 148 6.07 5.76 -4.19
N ALA A 149 5.98 4.44 -4.42
CA ALA A 149 6.24 3.82 -5.71
C ALA A 149 5.30 4.33 -6.81
N SER A 150 4.03 4.61 -6.48
CA SER A 150 3.08 5.20 -7.43
C SER A 150 3.45 6.64 -7.79
N ALA A 151 3.87 7.44 -6.82
CA ALA A 151 4.36 8.80 -7.07
C ALA A 151 5.63 8.77 -7.95
N ALA A 152 6.59 7.90 -7.63
CA ALA A 152 7.80 7.68 -8.43
C ALA A 152 7.47 7.19 -9.85
N GLY A 153 6.52 6.26 -9.99
CA GLY A 153 6.06 5.75 -11.27
C GLY A 153 5.42 6.82 -12.14
N PHE A 154 4.55 7.66 -11.57
CA PHE A 154 3.95 8.80 -12.29
C PHE A 154 5.02 9.82 -12.72
N ALA A 155 6.00 10.12 -11.87
CA ALA A 155 7.14 10.99 -12.23
C ALA A 155 7.99 10.36 -13.34
N THR A 156 8.21 9.04 -13.31
CA THR A 156 8.92 8.29 -14.35
C THR A 156 8.21 8.36 -15.70
N LEU A 157 6.86 8.23 -15.71
CA LEU A 157 6.05 8.40 -16.92
C LEU A 157 6.15 9.83 -17.49
N VAL A 158 6.13 10.84 -16.61
CA VAL A 158 6.36 12.25 -17.02
C VAL A 158 7.73 12.40 -17.67
N ALA A 159 8.78 11.82 -17.09
CA ALA A 159 10.12 11.85 -17.65
C ALA A 159 10.18 11.16 -19.03
N ALA A 160 9.52 10.01 -19.19
CA ALA A 160 9.43 9.28 -20.44
C ALA A 160 8.69 10.07 -21.54
N LEU A 161 7.55 10.69 -21.21
CA LEU A 161 6.78 11.53 -22.13
C LEU A 161 7.59 12.76 -22.58
N ARG A 162 8.30 13.40 -21.66
CA ARG A 162 9.18 14.51 -21.98
C ARG A 162 10.41 14.09 -22.78
N TYR A 163 10.93 12.87 -22.53
CA TYR A 163 12.00 12.31 -23.34
C TYR A 163 11.56 12.14 -24.81
N GLY A 164 10.36 11.58 -25.04
CA GLY A 164 9.80 11.44 -26.40
C GLY A 164 9.87 12.74 -27.20
N ARG A 165 9.58 13.88 -26.55
CA ARG A 165 9.58 15.21 -27.19
C ARG A 165 10.98 15.86 -27.31
N SER A 166 11.82 15.73 -26.27
CA SER A 166 13.10 16.48 -26.18
C SER A 166 14.34 15.67 -26.56
N GLY A 167 14.30 14.35 -26.41
CA GLY A 167 15.45 13.45 -26.57
C GLY A 167 16.54 13.62 -25.51
N SER A 168 16.24 14.23 -24.36
CA SER A 168 17.24 14.52 -23.33
C SER A 168 17.72 13.25 -22.64
N ARG A 169 19.04 12.99 -22.65
CA ARG A 169 19.67 11.85 -21.96
C ARG A 169 19.44 11.87 -20.44
N ARG A 170 19.29 13.07 -19.83
CA ARG A 170 18.97 13.20 -18.39
C ARG A 170 17.63 12.59 -18.08
N LEU A 171 16.65 12.72 -18.97
CA LEU A 171 15.32 12.11 -18.80
C LEU A 171 15.38 10.58 -18.92
N LEU A 172 16.23 10.02 -19.79
CA LEU A 172 16.48 8.57 -19.81
C LEU A 172 17.07 8.06 -18.50
N LEU A 173 18.04 8.79 -17.94
CA LEU A 173 18.59 8.45 -16.62
C LEU A 173 17.48 8.46 -15.54
N LEU A 174 16.60 9.47 -15.54
CA LEU A 174 15.46 9.51 -14.62
C LEU A 174 14.49 8.34 -14.83
N VAL A 175 14.26 7.91 -16.08
CA VAL A 175 13.46 6.71 -16.36
C VAL A 175 14.14 5.45 -15.82
N THR A 176 15.45 5.29 -16.03
CA THR A 176 16.22 4.15 -15.50
C THR A 176 16.13 4.08 -13.98
N LEU A 177 16.47 5.17 -13.30
CA LEU A 177 16.46 5.24 -11.83
C LEU A 177 15.04 5.09 -11.25
N GLY A 178 14.06 5.75 -11.88
CA GLY A 178 12.66 5.66 -11.46
C GLY A 178 12.09 4.26 -11.65
N THR A 179 12.46 3.55 -12.72
CA THR A 179 12.08 2.15 -12.94
C THR A 179 12.70 1.25 -11.87
N ALA A 180 14.00 1.36 -11.61
CA ALA A 180 14.67 0.60 -10.56
C ALA A 180 14.04 0.87 -9.18
N LEU A 181 13.76 2.13 -8.88
CA LEU A 181 13.15 2.53 -7.61
C LEU A 181 11.77 1.90 -7.44
N VAL A 182 10.90 1.94 -8.46
CA VAL A 182 9.56 1.33 -8.38
C VAL A 182 9.64 -0.19 -8.22
N VAL A 183 10.54 -0.85 -8.96
CA VAL A 183 10.74 -2.31 -8.86
C VAL A 183 11.20 -2.71 -7.47
N LEU A 184 12.17 -2.01 -6.88
CA LEU A 184 12.73 -2.34 -5.57
C LEU A 184 11.79 -1.96 -4.41
N VAL A 185 11.04 -0.86 -4.53
CA VAL A 185 10.16 -0.37 -3.46
C VAL A 185 8.85 -1.13 -3.41
N HIS A 186 8.25 -1.44 -4.57
CA HIS A 186 6.97 -2.14 -4.63
C HIS A 186 6.88 -2.99 -5.91
N PRO A 187 7.41 -4.21 -5.89
CA PRO A 187 7.49 -5.09 -7.07
C PRO A 187 6.14 -5.32 -7.76
N LEU A 188 5.05 -5.37 -6.98
CA LEU A 188 3.68 -5.50 -7.52
C LEU A 188 3.24 -4.30 -8.39
N SER A 189 3.91 -3.15 -8.26
CA SER A 189 3.67 -1.98 -9.12
C SER A 189 4.53 -1.97 -10.39
N ALA A 190 5.59 -2.76 -10.46
CA ALA A 190 6.51 -2.76 -11.60
C ALA A 190 5.85 -3.15 -12.94
N PRO A 191 5.00 -4.20 -13.02
CA PRO A 191 4.38 -4.61 -14.28
C PRO A 191 3.56 -3.50 -14.93
N TRP A 192 2.76 -2.76 -14.17
CA TRP A 192 1.97 -1.66 -14.74
C TRP A 192 2.85 -0.51 -15.24
N LEU A 193 3.94 -0.19 -14.52
CA LEU A 193 4.85 0.87 -14.97
C LEU A 193 5.50 0.49 -16.29
N VAL A 194 5.98 -0.75 -16.42
CA VAL A 194 6.57 -1.26 -17.66
C VAL A 194 5.56 -1.20 -18.80
N LEU A 195 4.32 -1.61 -18.59
CA LEU A 195 3.25 -1.52 -19.59
C LEU A 195 2.95 -0.07 -19.99
N ALA A 196 2.89 0.84 -19.01
CA ALA A 196 2.66 2.26 -19.28
C ALA A 196 3.83 2.90 -20.06
N LEU A 197 5.08 2.53 -19.72
CA LEU A 197 6.27 2.95 -20.49
C LEU A 197 6.28 2.37 -21.91
N GLY A 198 5.82 1.12 -22.07
CA GLY A 198 5.56 0.52 -23.39
C GLY A 198 4.53 1.30 -24.21
N ALA A 199 3.43 1.72 -23.57
CA ALA A 199 2.41 2.56 -24.20
C ALA A 199 3.00 3.93 -24.63
N VAL A 200 3.85 4.55 -23.80
CA VAL A 200 4.58 5.77 -24.15
C VAL A 200 5.49 5.51 -25.36
N ALA A 201 6.26 4.42 -25.39
CA ALA A 201 7.15 4.08 -26.48
C ALA A 201 6.39 3.88 -27.82
N ILE A 202 5.20 3.27 -27.77
CA ILE A 202 4.36 3.03 -28.96
C ILE A 202 3.71 4.34 -29.43
N SER A 203 3.19 5.16 -28.52
CA SER A 203 2.55 6.43 -28.87
C SER A 203 3.54 7.45 -29.44
N SER A 204 4.78 7.47 -28.92
CA SER A 204 5.83 8.41 -29.33
C SER A 204 6.55 8.07 -30.64
N ARG A 205 6.21 6.98 -31.32
CA ARG A 205 6.84 6.60 -32.63
C ARG A 205 6.68 7.61 -33.74
N ARG A 206 5.75 8.56 -33.62
CA ARG A 206 5.57 9.68 -34.57
C ARG A 206 6.60 10.80 -34.34
N GLU A 207 7.17 10.87 -33.16
CA GLU A 207 8.23 11.82 -32.80
C GLU A 207 9.58 11.16 -33.14
N ALA A 208 10.52 11.88 -33.75
CA ALA A 208 11.74 11.37 -34.39
C ALA A 208 12.73 10.64 -33.44
N ARG A 209 12.28 10.11 -32.29
CA ARG A 209 13.16 9.49 -31.30
C ARG A 209 12.94 7.97 -31.21
N PRO A 210 14.04 7.18 -31.25
CA PRO A 210 13.90 5.72 -31.23
C PRO A 210 13.33 5.24 -29.88
N PRO A 211 12.22 4.48 -29.86
CA PRO A 211 11.68 3.84 -28.67
C PRO A 211 12.65 2.84 -28.03
N LEU A 212 13.67 2.42 -28.80
CA LEU A 212 14.73 1.53 -28.34
C LEU A 212 15.48 2.06 -27.11
N TRP A 213 15.80 3.36 -27.06
CA TRP A 213 16.50 3.95 -25.90
C TRP A 213 15.63 3.96 -24.64
N LEU A 214 14.30 4.13 -24.80
CA LEU A 214 13.38 4.02 -23.67
C LEU A 214 13.33 2.58 -23.18
N GLY A 215 13.25 1.60 -24.09
CA GLY A 215 13.34 0.17 -23.75
C GLY A 215 14.66 -0.18 -23.04
N ALA A 216 15.79 0.34 -23.55
CA ALA A 216 17.09 0.15 -22.91
C ALA A 216 17.15 0.76 -21.50
N ALA A 217 16.60 1.96 -21.30
CA ALA A 217 16.53 2.60 -19.98
C ALA A 217 15.73 1.76 -18.98
N VAL A 218 14.58 1.20 -19.40
CA VAL A 218 13.76 0.30 -18.59
C VAL A 218 14.52 -0.98 -18.25
N ALA A 219 15.14 -1.61 -19.26
CA ALA A 219 15.91 -2.84 -19.07
C ALA A 219 17.10 -2.63 -18.12
N LEU A 220 17.82 -1.51 -18.25
CA LEU A 220 18.90 -1.14 -17.33
C LEU A 220 18.37 -0.86 -15.91
N GLY A 221 17.19 -0.25 -15.78
CA GLY A 221 16.56 -0.03 -14.48
C GLY A 221 16.19 -1.34 -13.78
N VAL A 222 15.55 -2.25 -14.50
CA VAL A 222 15.21 -3.59 -13.98
C VAL A 222 16.48 -4.40 -13.68
N GLY A 223 17.45 -4.42 -14.61
CA GLY A 223 18.71 -5.12 -14.40
C GLY A 223 19.53 -4.60 -13.23
N GLY A 224 19.51 -3.27 -13.00
CA GLY A 224 20.17 -2.65 -11.86
C GLY A 224 19.64 -3.12 -10.51
N CYS A 225 18.38 -3.59 -10.44
CA CYS A 225 17.81 -4.13 -9.21
C CYS A 225 18.50 -5.42 -8.73
N LEU A 226 19.19 -6.13 -9.62
CA LEU A 226 19.98 -7.33 -9.25
C LEU A 226 21.17 -6.99 -8.33
N LEU A 227 21.59 -5.73 -8.29
CA LEU A 227 22.68 -5.23 -7.44
C LEU A 227 22.18 -4.78 -6.05
N TRP A 228 20.88 -4.91 -5.74
CA TRP A 228 20.36 -4.49 -4.46
C TRP A 228 20.85 -5.42 -3.33
N PRO A 229 21.55 -4.89 -2.29
CA PRO A 229 22.28 -5.75 -1.36
C PRO A 229 21.41 -6.41 -0.29
N TYR A 230 20.22 -5.89 -0.01
CA TYR A 230 19.42 -6.32 1.15
C TYR A 230 18.55 -7.56 0.86
N PHE A 231 18.17 -7.83 -0.37
CA PHE A 231 17.45 -9.05 -0.75
C PHE A 231 17.58 -9.35 -2.26
N PRO A 232 17.55 -10.63 -2.64
CA PRO A 232 17.61 -11.05 -4.05
C PRO A 232 16.25 -10.82 -4.73
N ILE A 233 16.18 -9.82 -5.63
CA ILE A 233 14.92 -9.45 -6.31
C ILE A 233 14.28 -10.62 -7.09
N LEU A 234 15.09 -11.52 -7.65
CA LEU A 234 14.60 -12.68 -8.39
C LEU A 234 13.88 -13.70 -7.50
N GLY A 235 14.20 -13.77 -6.21
CA GLY A 235 13.51 -14.63 -5.25
C GLY A 235 12.06 -14.19 -4.97
N LEU A 236 11.66 -12.99 -5.42
CA LEU A 236 10.26 -12.55 -5.33
C LEU A 236 9.41 -13.06 -6.50
N VAL A 237 10.03 -13.69 -7.52
CA VAL A 237 9.32 -14.20 -8.69
C VAL A 237 8.88 -15.64 -8.42
N GLY A 238 7.59 -15.88 -8.38
CA GLY A 238 7.03 -17.23 -8.20
C GLY A 238 6.55 -17.57 -6.79
N ASP A 239 6.87 -16.75 -5.79
CA ASP A 239 6.48 -16.98 -4.39
C ASP A 239 5.28 -16.10 -4.00
N SER A 240 4.11 -16.40 -4.59
CA SER A 240 2.92 -15.54 -4.47
C SER A 240 1.70 -16.22 -3.84
N THR A 241 1.79 -17.48 -3.43
CA THR A 241 0.65 -18.32 -3.06
C THR A 241 -0.22 -17.73 -1.94
N ASP A 242 0.38 -17.09 -0.94
CA ASP A 242 -0.38 -16.59 0.22
C ASP A 242 -0.98 -15.20 0.01
N LEU A 243 -0.39 -14.38 -0.86
CA LEU A 243 -1.00 -13.13 -1.33
C LEU A 243 -2.14 -13.37 -2.33
N GLU A 244 -2.27 -14.58 -2.87
CA GLU A 244 -3.31 -14.91 -3.84
C GLU A 244 -4.72 -14.77 -3.28
N ALA A 245 -4.99 -15.29 -2.08
CA ALA A 245 -6.31 -15.18 -1.47
C ALA A 245 -6.73 -13.71 -1.28
N LEU A 246 -5.81 -12.86 -0.85
CA LEU A 246 -6.02 -11.42 -0.71
C LEU A 246 -6.27 -10.76 -2.06
N ASN A 247 -5.44 -11.05 -3.05
CA ASN A 247 -5.53 -10.45 -4.38
C ASN A 247 -6.73 -10.98 -5.19
N ARG A 248 -7.17 -12.22 -4.96
CA ARG A 248 -8.36 -12.82 -5.58
C ARG A 248 -9.62 -11.99 -5.32
N SER A 249 -9.73 -11.34 -4.15
CA SER A 249 -10.83 -10.44 -3.82
C SER A 249 -10.91 -9.20 -4.74
N MET A 250 -9.82 -8.87 -5.46
CA MET A 250 -9.82 -7.77 -6.43
C MET A 250 -10.59 -8.09 -7.71
N TYR A 251 -10.85 -9.37 -7.98
CA TYR A 251 -11.67 -9.81 -9.10
C TYR A 251 -13.17 -9.86 -8.77
N ALA A 252 -13.52 -9.78 -7.48
CA ALA A 252 -14.91 -9.82 -7.06
C ALA A 252 -15.61 -8.48 -7.29
N SER A 253 -16.83 -8.53 -7.86
CA SER A 253 -17.74 -7.38 -7.97
C SER A 253 -17.14 -6.14 -8.66
N VAL A 254 -16.16 -6.30 -9.55
CA VAL A 254 -15.37 -5.19 -10.15
C VAL A 254 -16.28 -4.11 -10.74
N VAL A 255 -17.27 -4.51 -11.56
CA VAL A 255 -18.18 -3.55 -12.20
C VAL A 255 -18.92 -2.73 -11.14
N MET A 256 -19.44 -3.36 -10.08
CA MET A 256 -20.15 -2.67 -8.99
C MET A 256 -19.25 -1.66 -8.25
N ARG A 257 -17.96 -1.91 -8.23
CA ARG A 257 -16.97 -1.07 -7.54
C ARG A 257 -16.53 0.14 -8.36
N ILE A 258 -16.42 -0.03 -9.71
CA ILE A 258 -15.83 1.02 -10.58
C ILE A 258 -16.78 1.52 -11.66
N PHE A 259 -18.07 1.12 -11.71
CA PHE A 259 -18.97 1.48 -12.82
C PHE A 259 -19.04 2.98 -13.13
N PRO A 260 -18.95 3.93 -12.17
CA PRO A 260 -18.96 5.34 -12.52
C PRO A 260 -17.72 5.77 -13.31
N MET A 261 -16.56 5.14 -13.02
CA MET A 261 -15.31 5.40 -13.75
C MET A 261 -15.38 4.93 -15.21
N LEU A 262 -16.23 3.94 -15.51
CA LEU A 262 -16.40 3.44 -16.90
C LEU A 262 -16.88 4.52 -17.87
N LEU A 263 -17.41 5.65 -17.39
CA LEU A 263 -17.67 6.81 -18.23
C LEU A 263 -16.43 7.32 -18.97
N GLY A 264 -15.24 7.10 -18.39
CA GLY A 264 -13.96 7.41 -19.05
C GLY A 264 -13.71 6.61 -20.32
N LEU A 265 -14.31 5.41 -20.46
CA LEU A 265 -14.21 4.61 -21.69
C LEU A 265 -14.75 5.35 -22.92
N VAL A 266 -15.81 6.14 -22.76
CA VAL A 266 -16.40 6.91 -23.88
C VAL A 266 -15.35 7.87 -24.47
N VAL A 267 -14.56 8.52 -23.61
CA VAL A 267 -13.50 9.43 -24.04
C VAL A 267 -12.36 8.65 -24.70
N ILE A 268 -11.92 7.54 -24.09
CA ILE A 268 -10.85 6.69 -24.63
C ILE A 268 -11.23 6.14 -26.00
N VAL A 269 -12.43 5.58 -26.15
CA VAL A 269 -12.90 5.03 -27.44
C VAL A 269 -12.92 6.12 -28.53
N ARG A 270 -13.36 7.34 -28.19
CA ARG A 270 -13.33 8.45 -29.15
C ARG A 270 -11.91 8.82 -29.56
N ARG A 271 -10.98 8.91 -28.61
CA ARG A 271 -9.56 9.20 -28.86
C ARG A 271 -8.90 8.10 -29.70
N SER A 272 -9.09 6.83 -29.33
CA SER A 272 -8.50 5.69 -30.05
C SER A 272 -9.07 5.50 -31.47
N ARG A 273 -10.31 5.93 -31.72
CA ARG A 273 -10.87 5.96 -33.11
C ARG A 273 -10.18 7.00 -33.99
N THR A 274 -9.75 8.12 -33.41
CA THR A 274 -9.02 9.17 -34.13
C THR A 274 -7.53 8.90 -34.23
N ASP A 275 -6.96 8.30 -33.17
CA ASP A 275 -5.57 7.87 -33.13
C ASP A 275 -5.44 6.48 -32.46
N PRO A 276 -5.23 5.40 -33.25
CA PRO A 276 -5.02 4.05 -32.71
C PRO A 276 -3.81 3.93 -31.78
N ARG A 277 -2.92 4.92 -31.76
CA ARG A 277 -1.75 4.99 -30.86
C ARG A 277 -1.98 5.96 -29.71
N ASP A 278 -3.24 6.30 -29.42
CA ASP A 278 -3.52 7.13 -28.25
C ASP A 278 -2.97 6.50 -26.97
N LEU A 279 -2.22 7.27 -26.21
CA LEU A 279 -1.54 6.81 -25.01
C LEU A 279 -2.50 6.20 -23.98
N LEU A 280 -3.64 6.86 -23.73
CA LEU A 280 -4.61 6.37 -22.74
C LEU A 280 -5.26 5.06 -23.18
N GLY A 281 -5.52 4.90 -24.49
CA GLY A 281 -6.04 3.67 -25.06
C GLY A 281 -5.05 2.51 -24.93
N LEU A 282 -3.79 2.74 -25.27
CA LEU A 282 -2.73 1.73 -25.14
C LEU A 282 -2.46 1.36 -23.68
N TRP A 283 -2.41 2.34 -22.78
CA TRP A 283 -2.19 2.10 -21.36
C TRP A 283 -3.36 1.35 -20.73
N LEU A 284 -4.60 1.74 -21.04
CA LEU A 284 -5.78 1.01 -20.61
C LEU A 284 -5.77 -0.45 -21.11
N GLY A 285 -5.50 -0.65 -22.41
CA GLY A 285 -5.42 -1.98 -23.02
C GLY A 285 -4.37 -2.88 -22.34
N GLY A 286 -3.17 -2.35 -22.10
CA GLY A 286 -2.12 -3.05 -21.38
C GLY A 286 -2.51 -3.42 -19.94
N SER A 287 -3.09 -2.47 -19.18
CA SER A 287 -3.51 -2.71 -17.79
C SER A 287 -4.68 -3.70 -17.70
N LEU A 288 -5.67 -3.61 -18.59
CA LEU A 288 -6.77 -4.58 -18.69
C LEU A 288 -6.27 -5.94 -19.15
N GLY A 289 -5.34 -5.98 -20.11
CA GLY A 289 -4.73 -7.22 -20.56
C GLY A 289 -4.01 -7.96 -19.43
N LEU A 290 -3.25 -7.24 -18.62
CA LEU A 290 -2.60 -7.80 -17.44
C LEU A 290 -3.62 -8.29 -16.40
N TYR A 291 -4.68 -7.52 -16.16
CA TYR A 291 -5.76 -7.90 -15.27
C TYR A 291 -6.44 -9.21 -15.71
N VAL A 292 -6.80 -9.30 -17.00
CA VAL A 292 -7.42 -10.51 -17.58
C VAL A 292 -6.44 -11.68 -17.57
N LEU A 293 -5.16 -11.44 -17.87
CA LEU A 293 -4.13 -12.47 -17.78
C LEU A 293 -4.05 -13.08 -16.38
N GLY A 294 -4.10 -12.24 -15.35
CA GLY A 294 -4.13 -12.72 -13.96
C GLY A 294 -5.33 -13.60 -13.65
N ALA A 295 -6.51 -13.24 -14.17
CA ALA A 295 -7.72 -14.05 -14.00
C ALA A 295 -7.64 -15.40 -14.72
N VAL A 296 -7.01 -15.44 -15.91
CA VAL A 296 -6.91 -16.67 -16.73
C VAL A 296 -5.79 -17.60 -16.23
N THR A 297 -4.69 -17.03 -15.72
CA THR A 297 -3.54 -17.82 -15.24
C THR A 297 -3.58 -18.12 -13.75
N ASP A 298 -4.68 -17.74 -13.07
CA ASP A 298 -4.85 -17.83 -11.62
C ASP A 298 -3.74 -17.08 -10.82
N ASN A 299 -3.05 -16.14 -11.47
CA ASN A 299 -2.07 -15.26 -10.80
C ASN A 299 -2.76 -13.99 -10.33
N SER A 300 -3.39 -14.06 -9.18
CA SER A 300 -4.21 -12.98 -8.63
C SER A 300 -3.43 -11.69 -8.33
N SER A 301 -2.10 -11.74 -8.25
CA SER A 301 -1.24 -10.55 -8.05
C SER A 301 -1.38 -9.55 -9.20
N PHE A 302 -1.69 -10.00 -10.42
CA PHE A 302 -1.97 -9.12 -11.55
C PHE A 302 -3.29 -8.34 -11.40
N GLY A 303 -4.17 -8.74 -10.48
CA GLY A 303 -5.36 -7.96 -10.10
C GLY A 303 -5.05 -6.54 -9.65
N ARG A 304 -3.83 -6.30 -9.12
CA ARG A 304 -3.34 -4.96 -8.75
C ARG A 304 -3.31 -3.98 -9.94
N SER A 305 -3.24 -4.45 -11.18
CA SER A 305 -3.29 -3.60 -12.38
C SER A 305 -4.61 -2.84 -12.51
N LEU A 306 -5.69 -3.30 -11.88
CA LEU A 306 -6.98 -2.61 -11.85
C LEU A 306 -6.88 -1.19 -11.25
N ALA A 307 -5.99 -0.95 -10.31
CA ALA A 307 -5.76 0.38 -9.76
C ALA A 307 -5.36 1.38 -10.86
N PHE A 308 -4.57 0.94 -11.83
CA PHE A 308 -4.13 1.78 -12.94
C PHE A 308 -5.14 1.87 -14.08
N VAL A 309 -5.99 0.86 -14.25
CA VAL A 309 -7.22 1.00 -15.06
C VAL A 309 -8.05 2.17 -14.55
N VAL A 310 -8.29 2.25 -13.24
CA VAL A 310 -9.05 3.35 -12.61
C VAL A 310 -8.35 4.70 -12.82
N VAL A 311 -7.03 4.77 -12.66
CA VAL A 311 -6.25 5.99 -12.90
C VAL A 311 -6.43 6.48 -14.35
N VAL A 312 -6.29 5.58 -15.33
CA VAL A 312 -6.44 5.92 -16.76
C VAL A 312 -7.85 6.41 -17.09
N LEU A 313 -8.87 5.72 -16.55
CA LEU A 313 -10.27 6.11 -16.74
C LEU A 313 -10.57 7.47 -16.11
N ALA A 314 -10.03 7.75 -14.92
CA ALA A 314 -10.17 9.04 -14.24
C ALA A 314 -9.52 10.17 -15.06
N ILE A 315 -8.31 9.97 -15.60
CA ILE A 315 -7.61 10.94 -16.44
C ILE A 315 -8.42 11.21 -17.73
N ALA A 316 -8.90 10.16 -18.38
CA ALA A 316 -9.66 10.30 -19.62
C ALA A 316 -10.98 11.05 -19.42
N LEU A 317 -11.73 10.70 -18.38
CA LEU A 317 -12.98 11.38 -18.03
C LEU A 317 -12.73 12.85 -17.68
N ALA A 318 -11.65 13.12 -16.93
CA ALA A 318 -11.25 14.47 -16.55
C ALA A 318 -10.92 15.34 -17.77
N ASP A 319 -10.22 14.79 -18.76
CA ASP A 319 -9.93 15.47 -20.02
C ASP A 319 -11.24 15.84 -20.75
N GLY A 320 -12.19 14.91 -20.82
CA GLY A 320 -13.50 15.15 -21.42
C GLY A 320 -14.28 16.27 -20.71
N VAL A 321 -14.35 16.22 -19.37
CA VAL A 321 -15.05 17.23 -18.56
C VAL A 321 -14.37 18.59 -18.65
N ALA A 322 -13.05 18.65 -18.55
CA ALA A 322 -12.30 19.90 -18.64
C ALA A 322 -12.43 20.55 -20.04
N THR A 323 -12.50 19.74 -21.09
CA THR A 323 -12.76 20.21 -22.47
C THR A 323 -14.15 20.83 -22.62
N ILE A 324 -15.18 20.18 -22.03
CA ILE A 324 -16.55 20.72 -22.02
C ILE A 324 -16.58 22.05 -21.21
N GLU A 325 -15.93 22.10 -20.07
CA GLU A 325 -15.85 23.31 -19.23
C GLU A 325 -15.23 24.50 -19.98
N THR A 326 -14.14 24.27 -20.71
CA THR A 326 -13.50 25.32 -21.54
C THR A 326 -14.36 25.78 -22.70
N SER A 327 -15.14 24.86 -23.30
CA SER A 327 -16.03 25.16 -24.40
C SER A 327 -17.29 25.92 -23.96
N ARG A 328 -17.77 25.69 -22.75
CA ARG A 328 -18.95 26.37 -22.16
C ARG A 328 -18.76 27.87 -21.98
N HIS A 329 -17.55 28.36 -21.73
CA HIS A 329 -17.29 29.78 -21.65
C HIS A 329 -17.57 30.52 -22.98
N ARG A 330 -17.83 29.76 -24.07
CA ARG A 330 -18.11 30.30 -25.39
C ARG A 330 -19.54 30.08 -25.89
N ARG A 331 -20.38 29.23 -25.24
CA ARG A 331 -21.74 28.88 -25.69
C ARG A 331 -22.67 28.57 -24.52
N GLU A 332 -23.98 28.85 -24.68
CA GLU A 332 -25.02 28.38 -23.76
C GLU A 332 -25.01 26.83 -23.64
N ALA A 333 -25.09 26.33 -22.41
CA ALA A 333 -25.04 24.90 -22.14
C ALA A 333 -26.29 24.19 -22.73
N SER A 334 -26.06 23.24 -23.61
CA SER A 334 -27.16 22.39 -24.16
C SER A 334 -27.84 21.58 -23.04
N THR A 335 -29.11 21.20 -23.24
CA THR A 335 -29.85 20.34 -22.29
C THR A 335 -29.08 19.04 -21.99
N ARG A 336 -28.45 18.42 -22.99
CA ARG A 336 -27.64 17.20 -22.83
C ARG A 336 -26.46 17.42 -21.85
N THR A 337 -25.84 18.59 -21.90
CA THR A 337 -24.73 18.93 -21.03
C THR A 337 -25.19 19.17 -19.58
N ARG A 338 -26.40 19.70 -19.38
CA ARG A 338 -26.99 19.86 -18.03
C ARG A 338 -27.33 18.48 -17.44
N VAL A 339 -27.96 17.61 -18.18
CA VAL A 339 -28.28 16.25 -17.76
C VAL A 339 -27.01 15.50 -17.41
N GLY A 340 -25.97 15.53 -18.25
CA GLY A 340 -24.68 14.89 -17.94
C GLY A 340 -24.02 15.42 -16.65
N ALA A 341 -24.14 16.72 -16.38
CA ALA A 341 -23.62 17.31 -15.14
C ALA A 341 -24.40 16.83 -13.89
N VAL A 342 -25.74 16.72 -13.98
CA VAL A 342 -26.57 16.20 -12.89
C VAL A 342 -26.25 14.71 -12.61
N VAL A 343 -26.14 13.89 -13.66
CA VAL A 343 -25.75 12.47 -13.51
C VAL A 343 -24.37 12.35 -12.87
N LEU A 344 -23.39 13.11 -13.32
CA LEU A 344 -22.03 13.08 -12.73
C LEU A 344 -22.05 13.52 -11.27
N ALA A 345 -22.81 14.56 -10.91
CA ALA A 345 -22.96 15.01 -9.54
C ALA A 345 -23.60 13.93 -8.66
N GLY A 346 -24.63 13.22 -9.16
CA GLY A 346 -25.25 12.08 -8.48
C GLY A 346 -24.28 10.93 -8.23
N LEU A 347 -23.45 10.60 -9.24
CA LEU A 347 -22.43 9.56 -9.11
C LEU A 347 -21.29 9.95 -8.12
N LEU A 348 -20.89 11.21 -8.10
CA LEU A 348 -19.92 11.72 -7.11
C LEU A 348 -20.52 11.66 -5.69
N LEU A 349 -21.79 12.03 -5.53
CA LEU A 349 -22.48 11.92 -4.25
C LEU A 349 -22.55 10.46 -3.78
N LEU A 350 -22.90 9.54 -4.68
CA LEU A 350 -22.86 8.10 -4.40
C LEU A 350 -21.48 7.67 -3.88
N GLY A 351 -20.41 8.03 -4.59
CA GLY A 351 -19.05 7.70 -4.20
C GLY A 351 -18.64 8.30 -2.86
N LEU A 352 -19.06 9.52 -2.54
CA LEU A 352 -18.84 10.12 -1.21
C LEU A 352 -19.57 9.35 -0.11
N VAL A 353 -20.83 8.96 -0.35
CA VAL A 353 -21.63 8.19 0.60
C VAL A 353 -21.01 6.80 0.83
N THR A 354 -20.57 6.13 -0.22
CA THR A 354 -19.96 4.80 -0.10
C THR A 354 -18.55 4.85 0.51
N ALA A 355 -17.83 5.96 0.35
CA ALA A 355 -16.52 6.20 0.97
C ALA A 355 -16.59 6.81 2.37
N ARG A 356 -17.80 7.01 2.94
CA ARG A 356 -17.99 7.69 4.25
C ARG A 356 -17.13 7.09 5.37
N GLY A 357 -16.97 5.76 5.40
CA GLY A 357 -16.14 5.09 6.41
C GLY A 357 -14.67 5.52 6.36
N GLY A 358 -14.12 5.75 5.16
CA GLY A 358 -12.79 6.33 4.99
C GLY A 358 -12.70 7.78 5.44
N LEU A 359 -13.72 8.59 5.10
CA LEU A 359 -13.78 9.99 5.53
C LEU A 359 -13.88 10.13 7.07
N ILE A 360 -14.71 9.31 7.71
CA ILE A 360 -14.85 9.31 9.18
C ILE A 360 -13.49 9.03 9.83
N ARG A 361 -12.71 8.09 9.31
CA ARG A 361 -11.38 7.76 9.84
C ARG A 361 -10.35 8.87 9.64
N MET A 362 -10.52 9.73 8.65
CA MET A 362 -9.64 10.89 8.41
C MET A 362 -9.97 12.08 9.33
N VAL A 363 -11.11 12.06 10.03
CA VAL A 363 -11.49 13.11 10.96
C VAL A 363 -11.07 12.71 12.38
N PRO A 364 -10.45 13.62 13.17
CA PRO A 364 -10.08 13.32 14.55
C PRO A 364 -11.27 12.82 15.35
N ASN A 365 -11.10 11.70 16.06
CA ASN A 365 -12.17 11.02 16.78
C ASN A 365 -12.93 11.96 17.76
N ARG A 366 -12.20 12.86 18.40
CA ARG A 366 -12.75 13.90 19.31
C ARG A 366 -13.73 14.87 18.65
N LEU A 367 -13.68 15.02 17.33
CA LEU A 367 -14.58 15.89 16.56
C LEU A 367 -15.81 15.15 16.05
N LEU A 368 -15.84 13.82 16.18
CA LEU A 368 -16.96 12.99 15.74
C LEU A 368 -18.03 12.87 16.83
N PRO A 369 -19.33 12.84 16.45
CA PRO A 369 -20.40 12.44 17.35
C PRO A 369 -20.12 11.05 17.96
N GLU A 370 -20.51 10.85 19.22
CA GLU A 370 -20.25 9.63 19.99
C GLU A 370 -20.72 8.35 19.28
N SER A 371 -21.85 8.44 18.57
CA SER A 371 -22.45 7.31 17.83
C SER A 371 -21.64 6.80 16.63
N ILE A 372 -20.63 7.55 16.17
CA ILE A 372 -19.78 7.19 15.02
C ILE A 372 -18.30 7.23 15.36
N ARG A 373 -17.95 7.47 16.63
CA ARG A 373 -16.56 7.36 17.09
C ARG A 373 -16.06 5.94 16.92
N GLN A 374 -14.80 5.80 16.58
CA GLN A 374 -14.14 4.50 16.59
C GLN A 374 -13.70 4.19 18.03
N SER A 375 -13.69 2.92 18.39
CA SER A 375 -13.12 2.49 19.67
C SER A 375 -11.63 2.84 19.72
N ASP A 376 -11.17 3.30 20.87
CA ASP A 376 -9.77 3.70 21.08
C ASP A 376 -8.81 2.51 20.89
N GLU A 377 -9.26 1.28 21.14
CA GLU A 377 -8.54 0.03 20.92
C GLU A 377 -8.03 -0.17 19.48
N LEU A 378 -8.76 0.33 18.47
CA LEU A 378 -8.38 0.23 17.05
C LEU A 378 -7.49 1.39 16.59
N ILE A 379 -7.33 2.43 17.44
CA ILE A 379 -6.76 3.70 17.00
C ILE A 379 -5.25 3.74 17.25
N ARG A 380 -4.78 3.17 18.37
CA ARG A 380 -3.37 3.25 18.80
C ARG A 380 -2.89 1.95 19.45
N PRO A 381 -2.68 0.89 18.65
CA PRO A 381 -2.12 -0.35 19.19
C PRO A 381 -0.76 -0.16 19.86
N ASP A 382 0.04 0.83 19.44
CA ASP A 382 1.32 1.18 20.06
C ASP A 382 1.16 1.63 21.52
N GLU A 383 0.06 2.32 21.88
CA GLU A 383 -0.22 2.69 23.27
C GLU A 383 -0.70 1.47 24.07
N ARG A 384 -1.60 0.65 23.51
CA ARG A 384 -2.14 -0.55 24.16
C ARG A 384 -1.03 -1.58 24.49
N TYR A 385 -0.06 -1.74 23.60
CA TYR A 385 1.04 -2.70 23.75
C TYR A 385 2.31 -2.07 24.31
N ALA A 386 2.26 -0.82 24.81
CA ALA A 386 3.43 -0.10 25.33
C ALA A 386 4.13 -0.82 26.49
N PHE A 387 3.39 -1.61 27.28
CA PHE A 387 3.94 -2.38 28.40
C PHE A 387 5.01 -3.40 27.95
N LEU A 388 4.95 -3.86 26.70
CA LEU A 388 5.94 -4.78 26.16
C LEU A 388 7.36 -4.19 26.16
N VAL A 389 7.52 -2.86 25.99
CA VAL A 389 8.84 -2.21 25.92
C VAL A 389 9.68 -2.43 27.17
N GLY A 390 9.03 -2.54 28.35
CA GLY A 390 9.73 -2.81 29.62
C GLY A 390 9.88 -4.30 29.96
N ALA A 391 9.02 -5.14 29.40
CA ALA A 391 8.91 -6.56 29.73
C ALA A 391 9.66 -7.47 28.75
N VAL A 392 9.78 -7.06 27.49
CA VAL A 392 10.28 -7.90 26.38
C VAL A 392 11.50 -7.26 25.72
N GLY A 393 12.59 -8.00 25.64
CA GLY A 393 13.78 -7.58 24.91
C GLY A 393 13.61 -7.61 23.39
N PRO A 394 14.44 -6.86 22.63
CA PRO A 394 14.27 -6.66 21.18
C PRO A 394 14.44 -7.93 20.33
N THR A 395 15.06 -8.98 20.87
CA THR A 395 15.28 -10.27 20.20
C THR A 395 14.50 -11.42 20.85
N GLU A 396 13.72 -11.15 21.90
CA GLU A 396 12.91 -12.17 22.56
C GLU A 396 11.65 -12.49 21.75
N VAL A 397 11.24 -13.76 21.77
CA VAL A 397 10.10 -14.23 21.00
C VAL A 397 8.85 -14.25 21.87
N VAL A 398 7.83 -13.55 21.40
CA VAL A 398 6.49 -13.48 21.99
C VAL A 398 5.49 -14.11 21.02
N VAL A 399 4.62 -14.97 21.51
CA VAL A 399 3.53 -15.54 20.73
C VAL A 399 2.23 -14.89 21.17
N GLY A 400 1.56 -14.19 20.26
CA GLY A 400 0.24 -13.60 20.50
C GLY A 400 -0.87 -14.58 20.16
N SER A 401 -1.91 -14.63 20.97
CA SER A 401 -3.06 -15.53 20.73
C SER A 401 -3.93 -15.06 19.55
N GLN A 402 -3.86 -13.77 19.18
CA GLN A 402 -4.59 -13.25 18.04
C GLN A 402 -3.67 -12.92 16.86
N PRO A 403 -4.13 -13.10 15.59
CA PRO A 403 -3.32 -12.78 14.41
C PRO A 403 -2.89 -11.30 14.33
N ALA A 404 -3.62 -10.39 14.98
CA ALA A 404 -3.25 -8.97 15.05
C ALA A 404 -2.00 -8.76 15.89
N ASP A 405 -1.80 -9.54 16.97
CA ASP A 405 -0.66 -9.44 17.87
C ASP A 405 0.65 -9.66 17.13
N ASN A 406 0.69 -10.65 16.23
CA ASN A 406 1.88 -11.00 15.45
C ASN A 406 2.34 -9.90 14.48
N ARG A 407 1.48 -8.89 14.24
CA ARG A 407 1.86 -7.68 13.48
C ARG A 407 2.34 -6.57 14.39
N VAL A 408 1.68 -6.42 15.55
CA VAL A 408 1.93 -5.29 16.47
C VAL A 408 3.16 -5.55 17.35
N ILE A 409 3.32 -6.76 17.89
CA ILE A 409 4.45 -7.11 18.76
C ILE A 409 5.79 -6.71 18.11
N PRO A 410 6.13 -7.15 16.88
CA PRO A 410 7.41 -6.78 16.27
C PRO A 410 7.53 -5.29 15.93
N ALA A 411 6.42 -4.58 15.83
CA ALA A 411 6.42 -3.13 15.64
C ALA A 411 6.85 -2.37 16.92
N ILE A 412 6.50 -2.91 18.09
CA ILE A 412 6.80 -2.30 19.39
C ILE A 412 8.17 -2.78 19.90
N THR A 413 8.31 -4.11 20.08
CA THR A 413 9.53 -4.75 20.55
C THR A 413 9.51 -6.25 20.25
N GLY A 414 10.62 -6.96 20.50
CA GLY A 414 10.69 -8.41 20.35
C GLY A 414 10.52 -8.92 18.90
N ARG A 415 10.23 -10.21 18.82
CA ARG A 415 9.93 -10.98 17.60
C ARG A 415 8.73 -11.88 17.85
N THR A 416 8.09 -12.39 16.78
CA THR A 416 7.04 -13.40 16.88
C THR A 416 7.56 -14.78 16.45
N LEU A 417 6.81 -15.83 16.77
CA LEU A 417 7.15 -17.18 16.31
C LEU A 417 6.83 -17.36 14.84
N ALA A 418 5.65 -16.95 14.43
CA ALA A 418 5.20 -17.05 13.05
C ALA A 418 4.82 -15.69 12.46
N LEU A 419 4.84 -15.57 11.15
CA LEU A 419 4.43 -14.37 10.42
C LEU A 419 2.91 -14.31 10.35
N ALA A 420 2.34 -13.12 10.58
CA ALA A 420 0.91 -12.88 10.36
C ALA A 420 0.51 -13.06 8.89
N VAL A 421 1.42 -12.72 7.97
CA VAL A 421 1.30 -12.98 6.53
C VAL A 421 2.61 -13.59 6.06
N PRO A 422 2.58 -14.77 5.44
CA PRO A 422 3.78 -15.41 4.89
C PRO A 422 4.55 -14.46 3.96
N ARG A 423 5.87 -14.55 4.03
CA ARG A 423 6.78 -13.69 3.25
C ARG A 423 7.78 -14.56 2.50
N PRO A 424 8.21 -14.12 1.30
CA PRO A 424 9.32 -14.75 0.61
C PRO A 424 10.56 -14.85 1.49
N PHE A 425 11.39 -15.85 1.25
CA PHE A 425 12.66 -16.11 1.94
C PHE A 425 12.54 -16.77 3.33
N VAL A 426 11.35 -17.11 3.79
CA VAL A 426 11.15 -17.83 5.07
C VAL A 426 10.69 -19.25 4.74
N ASP A 427 11.65 -20.16 4.62
CA ASP A 427 11.40 -21.54 4.15
C ASP A 427 10.56 -22.37 5.15
N ASP A 428 10.64 -22.05 6.45
CA ASP A 428 9.94 -22.75 7.54
C ASP A 428 8.62 -22.05 7.96
N ALA A 429 8.06 -21.16 7.13
CA ALA A 429 6.87 -20.37 7.47
C ALA A 429 5.67 -21.23 7.90
N ASP A 430 5.36 -22.30 7.16
CA ASP A 430 4.26 -23.22 7.47
C ASP A 430 4.52 -24.04 8.74
N GLU A 431 5.79 -24.38 9.01
CA GLU A 431 6.17 -25.11 10.22
C GLU A 431 6.02 -24.21 11.45
N ARG A 432 6.45 -22.95 11.37
CA ARG A 432 6.26 -21.94 12.41
C ARG A 432 4.78 -21.71 12.70
N LYS A 433 3.95 -21.60 11.67
CA LYS A 433 2.51 -21.40 11.83
C LYS A 433 1.82 -22.60 12.51
N ARG A 434 2.25 -23.82 12.19
CA ARG A 434 1.76 -25.04 12.89
C ARG A 434 2.25 -25.06 14.34
N ALA A 435 3.52 -24.75 14.57
CA ALA A 435 4.09 -24.68 15.92
C ALA A 435 3.40 -23.64 16.79
N GLU A 436 3.06 -22.46 16.23
CA GLU A 436 2.27 -21.43 16.90
C GLU A 436 0.89 -21.94 17.31
N ALA A 437 0.17 -22.57 16.37
CA ALA A 437 -1.15 -23.14 16.66
C ALA A 437 -1.10 -24.24 17.72
N GLU A 438 -0.07 -25.11 17.70
CA GLU A 438 0.14 -26.14 18.71
C GLU A 438 0.50 -25.52 20.10
N LEU A 439 1.33 -24.47 20.13
CA LEU A 439 1.70 -23.81 21.38
C LEU A 439 0.50 -23.14 22.07
N LEU A 440 -0.41 -22.59 21.27
CA LEU A 440 -1.62 -21.90 21.72
C LEU A 440 -2.81 -22.86 22.00
N ASP A 441 -2.71 -24.13 21.69
CA ASP A 441 -3.75 -25.12 22.04
C ASP A 441 -3.56 -25.65 23.47
N ALA A 442 -4.51 -25.39 24.35
CA ALA A 442 -4.49 -25.88 25.73
C ALA A 442 -4.41 -27.41 25.86
N ARG A 443 -4.77 -28.15 24.78
CA ARG A 443 -4.70 -29.62 24.75
C ARG A 443 -3.31 -30.16 24.40
N THR A 444 -2.40 -29.31 23.96
CA THR A 444 -1.01 -29.71 23.66
C THR A 444 -0.31 -30.10 24.95
N THR A 445 0.46 -31.18 24.92
CA THR A 445 1.20 -31.65 26.11
C THR A 445 2.33 -30.70 26.50
N ALA A 446 2.66 -30.63 27.79
CA ALA A 446 3.77 -29.80 28.30
C ALA A 446 5.10 -30.14 27.60
N ALA A 447 5.38 -31.44 27.35
CA ALA A 447 6.57 -31.89 26.61
C ALA A 447 6.63 -31.27 25.20
N ARG A 448 5.51 -31.31 24.45
CA ARG A 448 5.46 -30.76 23.10
C ARG A 448 5.57 -29.24 23.11
N ARG A 449 4.94 -28.55 24.07
CA ARG A 449 5.14 -27.11 24.25
C ARG A 449 6.60 -26.78 24.54
N GLY A 450 7.27 -27.56 25.40
CA GLY A 450 8.69 -27.39 25.70
C GLY A 450 9.59 -27.57 24.47
N GLU A 451 9.30 -28.55 23.58
CA GLU A 451 10.04 -28.73 22.33
C GLU A 451 9.90 -27.49 21.40
N ILE A 452 8.66 -26.96 21.23
CA ILE A 452 8.38 -25.77 20.42
C ILE A 452 9.11 -24.55 21.02
N GLN A 453 8.97 -24.39 22.33
CA GLN A 453 9.61 -23.31 23.08
C GLN A 453 11.13 -23.32 22.89
N ALA A 454 11.78 -24.45 23.06
CA ALA A 454 13.23 -24.60 22.92
C ALA A 454 13.68 -24.34 21.47
N ARG A 455 12.97 -24.91 20.50
CA ARG A 455 13.30 -24.79 19.07
C ARG A 455 13.24 -23.35 18.57
N TYR A 456 12.18 -22.62 18.92
CA TYR A 456 11.92 -21.27 18.41
C TYR A 456 12.26 -20.16 19.43
N ARG A 457 12.82 -20.54 20.58
CA ARG A 457 13.20 -19.63 21.68
C ARG A 457 12.04 -18.77 22.16
N VAL A 458 10.83 -19.34 22.21
CA VAL A 458 9.65 -18.62 22.71
C VAL A 458 9.81 -18.37 24.20
N ARG A 459 9.77 -17.10 24.60
CA ARG A 459 9.88 -16.71 25.99
C ARG A 459 8.57 -16.26 26.59
N PHE A 460 7.71 -15.66 25.79
CA PHE A 460 6.46 -15.08 26.27
C PHE A 460 5.28 -15.54 25.43
N VAL A 461 4.11 -15.60 26.07
CA VAL A 461 2.79 -15.78 25.43
C VAL A 461 1.93 -14.59 25.84
N LEU A 462 1.33 -13.93 24.86
CA LEU A 462 0.39 -12.83 25.06
C LEU A 462 -1.02 -13.34 24.83
N LEU A 463 -1.88 -13.24 25.84
CA LEU A 463 -3.27 -13.71 25.84
C LEU A 463 -4.25 -12.55 26.02
N HIS A 464 -5.48 -12.76 25.54
CA HIS A 464 -6.59 -11.83 25.71
C HIS A 464 -7.55 -12.33 26.78
N VAL A 465 -7.81 -11.50 27.82
CA VAL A 465 -8.60 -11.88 29.01
C VAL A 465 -10.02 -12.32 28.64
N ASP A 466 -10.64 -11.69 27.65
CA ASP A 466 -12.02 -11.98 27.23
C ASP A 466 -12.17 -13.25 26.37
N ALA A 467 -11.08 -13.86 25.92
CA ALA A 467 -11.11 -15.06 25.08
C ALA A 467 -11.13 -16.32 25.95
N LEU A 468 -12.18 -17.14 25.84
CA LEU A 468 -12.35 -18.35 26.65
C LEU A 468 -11.22 -19.36 26.44
N ASP A 469 -10.72 -19.50 25.20
CA ASP A 469 -9.61 -20.38 24.90
C ASP A 469 -8.30 -19.90 25.55
N ASP A 470 -8.11 -18.58 25.63
CA ASP A 470 -6.92 -17.96 26.27
C ASP A 470 -6.96 -18.15 27.80
N GLN A 471 -8.13 -18.09 28.41
CA GLN A 471 -8.29 -18.37 29.85
C GLN A 471 -7.94 -19.84 30.16
N ALA A 472 -8.41 -20.79 29.32
CA ALA A 472 -8.06 -22.19 29.46
C ALA A 472 -6.55 -22.41 29.27
N LEU A 473 -5.93 -21.78 28.27
CA LEU A 473 -4.51 -21.86 28.01
C LEU A 473 -3.68 -21.25 29.16
N ARG A 474 -4.11 -20.10 29.72
CA ARG A 474 -3.48 -19.47 30.88
C ARG A 474 -3.37 -20.47 32.03
N GLY A 475 -4.48 -21.12 32.42
CA GLY A 475 -4.47 -22.11 33.51
C GLY A 475 -3.51 -23.28 33.27
N VAL A 476 -3.38 -23.71 32.00
CA VAL A 476 -2.45 -24.77 31.63
C VAL A 476 -1.00 -24.31 31.72
N LEU A 477 -0.68 -23.13 31.20
CA LEU A 477 0.69 -22.57 31.22
C LEU A 477 1.17 -22.30 32.67
N GLU A 478 0.29 -21.73 33.52
CA GLU A 478 0.59 -21.52 34.93
C GLU A 478 0.80 -22.87 35.68
N GLY A 479 0.02 -23.90 35.32
CA GLY A 479 0.22 -25.27 35.82
C GLY A 479 1.53 -25.89 35.37
N ASP A 480 2.07 -25.50 34.23
CA ASP A 480 3.38 -25.93 33.71
C ASP A 480 4.54 -25.08 34.27
N GLY A 481 4.29 -24.14 35.20
CA GLY A 481 5.28 -23.33 35.88
C GLY A 481 5.58 -21.99 35.22
N ALA A 482 4.77 -21.53 34.29
CA ALA A 482 4.84 -20.18 33.75
C ALA A 482 4.26 -19.15 34.74
N SER A 483 4.63 -17.87 34.61
CA SER A 483 4.16 -16.79 35.47
C SER A 483 3.73 -15.56 34.69
N ALA A 484 2.63 -14.91 35.12
CA ALA A 484 2.23 -13.64 34.55
C ALA A 484 3.20 -12.54 34.96
N VAL A 485 3.76 -11.83 33.98
CA VAL A 485 4.64 -10.67 34.17
C VAL A 485 3.93 -9.34 33.92
N TYR A 486 2.79 -9.40 33.25
CA TYR A 486 1.83 -8.31 33.07
C TYR A 486 0.43 -8.87 33.05
N ASP A 487 -0.51 -8.19 33.71
CA ASP A 487 -1.91 -8.60 33.80
C ASP A 487 -2.79 -7.35 34.00
N ASP A 488 -3.67 -7.08 33.06
CA ASP A 488 -4.69 -6.05 33.16
C ASP A 488 -6.07 -6.57 32.74
N ASP A 489 -7.06 -5.69 32.59
CA ASP A 489 -8.45 -6.08 32.25
C ASP A 489 -8.60 -6.63 30.81
N GLU A 490 -7.56 -6.50 29.94
CA GLU A 490 -7.63 -6.88 28.54
C GLU A 490 -6.56 -7.88 28.10
N LEU A 491 -5.33 -7.73 28.61
CA LEU A 491 -4.15 -8.47 28.15
C LEU A 491 -3.37 -9.08 29.32
N VAL A 492 -2.86 -10.29 29.09
CA VAL A 492 -1.97 -10.97 30.02
C VAL A 492 -0.71 -11.39 29.27
N LEU A 493 0.47 -10.98 29.74
CA LEU A 493 1.76 -11.47 29.27
C LEU A 493 2.30 -12.52 30.22
N ILE A 494 2.45 -13.73 29.72
CA ILE A 494 2.94 -14.88 30.49
C ILE A 494 4.38 -15.17 30.09
N GLU A 495 5.30 -15.19 31.05
CA GLU A 495 6.68 -15.66 30.87
C GLU A 495 6.71 -17.18 31.05
N LEU A 496 7.21 -17.87 30.03
CA LEU A 496 7.40 -19.33 30.06
C LEU A 496 8.64 -19.71 30.88
N PRO A 497 8.69 -20.92 31.46
CA PRO A 497 9.86 -21.40 32.18
C PRO A 497 11.12 -21.34 31.30
N PRO A 498 12.32 -21.16 31.89
CA PRO A 498 13.58 -21.23 31.13
C PRO A 498 13.69 -22.53 30.33
N PHE A 499 14.32 -22.47 29.17
CA PHE A 499 14.61 -23.66 28.36
C PHE A 499 15.49 -24.63 29.20
N THR A 500 15.04 -25.85 29.37
CA THR A 500 15.84 -26.94 30.03
C THR A 500 16.61 -27.73 29.00
#